data_c5bd9eeb4649af107b0f0fc3f28c086c
#
_entry.id   c5bd9eeb4649af107b0f0fc3f28c086c
#
_cell.length_a   1.000
_cell.length_b   1.000
_cell.length_c   1.000
_cell.angle_alpha   90.00
_cell.angle_beta   90.00
_cell.angle_gamma   90.00
#
_symmetry.space_group_name_H-M   'P 1'
#
loop_
_entity.id
_entity.type
_entity.pdbx_description
1 polymer ?
#
loop_
_entity_poly.entity_id
_entity_poly.type
_entity_poly.pdbx_seq_one_letter_code
_entity_poly.pdbx_strand_id
1 'polypeptide(L)'
;MRLLILAATVALAAAALAQQPSVPGPSPDPARAFLGFDRNDYPGDAALPELRKHFDFTGYWLTNPPGAVHNSWLGKRDLLVREGFGFLIVANGRLDAELTRAAKRGNSPAALGRQDAAEAVATAQREGFPAGAILFLDQEEGGRLLPEQAAYLFAWTEAVARSAYLPGVYASGEPVPDGKDPDGKPVTITTIQDIHEHVAAQHLHSIAFWVYDDACPPAPGCVVQSAHPPSPDLSGILNAAAWQFAQSPRNKPITQACSRTYAPDGNCYPPAPARLFVDLSTAPTPDPSHGR
;
A
#
# COMPACT_ATOMS: atom_id res chain seq x y z
N MET A 1 43.10 61.42 -46.66
CA MET A 1 42.08 61.24 -45.60
C MET A 1 42.12 59.77 -45.17
N ARG A 2 42.86 59.48 -44.09
CA ARG A 2 43.06 58.11 -43.58
C ARG A 2 42.17 57.90 -42.35
N LEU A 3 41.22 56.95 -42.47
CA LEU A 3 40.34 56.56 -41.37
C LEU A 3 41.09 55.54 -40.50
N LEU A 4 41.27 55.86 -39.22
CA LEU A 4 41.75 54.93 -38.21
C LEU A 4 40.55 54.19 -37.61
N ILE A 5 40.57 52.88 -37.72
CA ILE A 5 39.58 51.99 -37.06
C ILE A 5 40.23 51.57 -35.73
N LEU A 6 39.63 51.96 -34.62
CA LEU A 6 40.00 51.50 -33.26
C LEU A 6 39.25 50.18 -32.99
N ALA A 7 39.99 49.09 -32.84
CA ALA A 7 39.43 47.82 -32.37
C ALA A 7 39.47 47.77 -30.84
N ALA A 8 38.29 47.74 -30.22
CA ALA A 8 38.12 47.51 -28.78
C ALA A 8 38.05 46.02 -28.50
N THR A 9 39.07 45.46 -27.85
CA THR A 9 39.06 44.09 -27.33
C THR A 9 38.36 44.03 -25.98
N VAL A 10 37.20 43.36 -25.94
CA VAL A 10 36.51 43.05 -24.68
C VAL A 10 37.06 41.71 -24.14
N ALA A 11 37.74 41.78 -23.02
CA ALA A 11 38.21 40.61 -22.27
C ALA A 11 37.03 40.07 -21.43
N LEU A 12 36.52 38.88 -21.76
CA LEU A 12 35.61 38.13 -20.90
C LEU A 12 36.43 37.44 -19.79
N ALA A 13 36.27 37.89 -18.56
CA ALA A 13 36.76 37.17 -17.39
C ALA A 13 35.75 36.04 -17.06
N ALA A 14 36.12 34.78 -17.33
CA ALA A 14 35.38 33.61 -16.88
C ALA A 14 35.63 33.42 -15.37
N ALA A 15 34.65 33.72 -14.54
CA ALA A 15 34.67 33.36 -13.12
C ALA A 15 34.43 31.87 -12.98
N ALA A 16 35.48 31.11 -12.65
CA ALA A 16 35.37 29.71 -12.25
C ALA A 16 34.70 29.63 -10.89
N LEU A 17 33.44 29.23 -10.86
CA LEU A 17 32.75 28.84 -9.65
C LEU A 17 33.36 27.53 -9.14
N ALA A 18 34.21 27.61 -8.11
CA ALA A 18 34.71 26.46 -7.39
C ALA A 18 33.51 25.74 -6.74
N GLN A 19 33.15 24.57 -7.28
CA GLN A 19 32.22 23.65 -6.61
C GLN A 19 32.84 23.20 -5.29
N GLN A 20 32.27 23.62 -4.17
CA GLN A 20 32.63 23.08 -2.86
C GLN A 20 32.26 21.57 -2.86
N PRO A 21 33.18 20.71 -2.37
CA PRO A 21 32.84 19.31 -2.20
C PRO A 21 31.66 19.21 -1.22
N SER A 22 30.55 18.67 -1.70
CA SER A 22 29.43 18.33 -0.85
C SER A 22 29.88 17.28 0.17
N VAL A 23 29.88 17.66 1.44
CA VAL A 23 30.05 16.71 2.55
C VAL A 23 28.95 15.66 2.38
N PRO A 24 29.25 14.35 2.29
CA PRO A 24 28.24 13.33 2.29
C PRO A 24 27.44 13.52 3.57
N GLY A 25 26.14 13.78 3.44
CA GLY A 25 25.22 13.71 4.57
C GLY A 25 25.34 12.32 5.21
N PRO A 26 25.00 12.16 6.51
CA PRO A 26 24.99 10.85 7.13
C PRO A 26 24.22 9.90 6.22
N SER A 27 24.80 8.73 5.91
CA SER A 27 24.10 7.65 5.22
C SER A 27 22.77 7.46 5.92
N PRO A 28 21.64 7.34 5.18
CA PRO A 28 20.39 7.02 5.83
C PRO A 28 20.63 5.77 6.66
N ASP A 29 20.34 5.87 7.94
CA ASP A 29 20.29 4.74 8.88
C ASP A 29 19.52 3.61 8.17
N PRO A 30 19.94 2.33 8.22
CA PRO A 30 19.24 1.25 7.55
C PRO A 30 17.76 1.38 7.92
N ALA A 31 16.93 1.70 6.92
CA ALA A 31 15.66 2.38 7.06
C ALA A 31 14.85 1.77 8.19
N ARG A 32 14.64 2.54 9.26
CA ARG A 32 13.80 2.13 10.38
C ARG A 32 12.42 1.78 9.81
N ALA A 33 12.05 0.52 9.87
CA ALA A 33 10.72 0.10 9.50
C ALA A 33 9.75 0.34 10.67
N PHE A 34 8.50 0.62 10.34
CA PHE A 34 7.42 0.83 11.28
C PHE A 34 6.42 -0.32 11.14
N LEU A 35 5.88 -0.79 12.26
CA LEU A 35 4.94 -1.89 12.30
C LEU A 35 3.51 -1.35 12.34
N GLY A 36 2.64 -1.94 11.53
CA GLY A 36 1.21 -1.67 11.52
C GLY A 36 0.39 -2.95 11.47
N PHE A 37 -0.91 -2.78 11.61
CA PHE A 37 -1.86 -3.87 11.48
C PHE A 37 -3.05 -3.46 10.62
N ASP A 38 -3.71 -4.46 10.08
CA ASP A 38 -5.03 -4.29 9.47
C ASP A 38 -5.96 -5.45 9.80
N ARG A 39 -7.24 -5.20 9.63
CA ARG A 39 -8.32 -6.16 9.83
C ARG A 39 -9.65 -5.60 9.28
N ASN A 40 -10.60 -6.48 9.00
CA ASN A 40 -11.91 -6.06 8.48
C ASN A 40 -12.70 -5.22 9.49
N ASP A 41 -12.80 -5.69 10.75
CA ASP A 41 -13.60 -5.00 11.77
C ASP A 41 -12.74 -4.05 12.61
N TYR A 42 -13.27 -2.86 12.89
CA TYR A 42 -12.65 -1.94 13.83
C TYR A 42 -12.47 -2.58 15.24
N PRO A 43 -11.29 -2.48 15.85
CA PRO A 43 -11.00 -3.22 17.09
C PRO A 43 -11.74 -2.70 18.34
N GLY A 44 -12.41 -1.57 18.23
CA GLY A 44 -13.05 -0.88 19.36
C GLY A 44 -12.14 0.16 20.03
N ASP A 45 -12.74 1.26 20.47
CA ASP A 45 -12.02 2.41 21.06
C ASP A 45 -11.14 2.00 22.25
N ALA A 46 -11.63 1.07 23.08
CA ALA A 46 -10.94 0.61 24.28
C ALA A 46 -9.64 -0.18 23.99
N ALA A 47 -9.49 -0.74 22.78
CA ALA A 47 -8.30 -1.49 22.40
C ALA A 47 -7.14 -0.58 21.94
N LEU A 48 -7.43 0.64 21.51
CA LEU A 48 -6.46 1.51 20.86
C LEU A 48 -5.22 1.82 21.69
N PRO A 49 -5.34 2.18 22.99
CA PRO A 49 -4.15 2.50 23.80
C PRO A 49 -3.18 1.31 23.92
N GLU A 50 -3.70 0.08 23.96
CA GLU A 50 -2.85 -1.12 24.00
C GLU A 50 -2.23 -1.40 22.63
N LEU A 51 -3.01 -1.34 21.57
CA LEU A 51 -2.51 -1.53 20.20
C LEU A 51 -1.44 -0.50 19.83
N ARG A 52 -1.60 0.77 20.27
CA ARG A 52 -0.63 1.83 19.95
C ARG A 52 0.75 1.62 20.59
N LYS A 53 0.87 0.81 21.63
CA LYS A 53 2.17 0.44 22.21
C LYS A 53 3.03 -0.41 21.25
N HIS A 54 2.41 -1.06 20.31
CA HIS A 54 3.02 -2.03 19.41
C HIS A 54 2.97 -1.64 17.93
N PHE A 55 1.98 -0.82 17.54
CA PHE A 55 1.72 -0.49 16.15
C PHE A 55 1.75 1.01 15.91
N ASP A 56 2.43 1.44 14.86
CA ASP A 56 2.56 2.83 14.45
C ASP A 56 1.41 3.28 13.54
N PHE A 57 0.85 2.36 12.75
CA PHE A 57 -0.25 2.63 11.82
C PHE A 57 -1.26 1.48 11.79
N THR A 58 -2.42 1.75 11.19
CA THR A 58 -3.50 0.77 11.01
C THR A 58 -4.10 0.86 9.61
N GLY A 59 -4.63 -0.24 9.10
CA GLY A 59 -5.57 -0.22 7.98
C GLY A 59 -6.81 0.61 8.34
N TYR A 60 -7.37 1.31 7.36
CA TYR A 60 -8.60 2.07 7.49
C TYR A 60 -9.47 1.90 6.25
N TRP A 61 -10.60 1.21 6.40
CA TRP A 61 -11.50 0.93 5.31
C TRP A 61 -12.39 2.13 4.97
N LEU A 62 -12.36 2.58 3.71
CA LEU A 62 -13.25 3.61 3.18
C LEU A 62 -14.61 3.06 2.75
N THR A 63 -14.63 1.80 2.31
CA THR A 63 -15.81 1.07 1.87
C THR A 63 -16.02 -0.16 2.77
N ASN A 64 -17.11 -0.92 2.57
CA ASN A 64 -17.29 -2.14 3.35
C ASN A 64 -16.16 -3.12 3.08
N PRO A 65 -15.47 -3.63 4.12
CA PRO A 65 -14.46 -4.67 3.95
C PRO A 65 -15.03 -5.93 3.29
N PRO A 66 -14.18 -6.82 2.74
CA PRO A 66 -14.65 -8.08 2.14
C PRO A 66 -15.57 -8.87 3.06
N GLY A 67 -16.76 -9.20 2.54
CA GLY A 67 -17.79 -9.96 3.27
C GLY A 67 -18.53 -9.20 4.39
N ALA A 68 -18.19 -7.96 4.68
CA ALA A 68 -18.88 -7.16 5.68
C ALA A 68 -20.16 -6.49 5.13
N VAL A 69 -21.20 -6.45 5.95
CA VAL A 69 -22.47 -5.79 5.61
C VAL A 69 -22.39 -4.27 5.84
N HIS A 70 -21.55 -3.85 6.79
CA HIS A 70 -21.32 -2.45 7.12
C HIS A 70 -19.86 -2.22 7.48
N ASN A 71 -19.42 -0.97 7.35
CA ASN A 71 -18.07 -0.56 7.68
C ASN A 71 -17.99 0.04 9.09
N SER A 72 -17.36 -0.69 10.01
CA SER A 72 -17.19 -0.26 11.40
C SER A 72 -16.07 0.77 11.62
N TRP A 73 -15.26 1.07 10.59
CA TRP A 73 -14.16 2.03 10.65
C TRP A 73 -14.61 3.48 10.46
N LEU A 74 -15.75 3.69 9.78
CA LEU A 74 -16.22 5.04 9.47
C LEU A 74 -16.45 5.88 10.74
N GLY A 75 -16.00 7.13 10.70
CA GLY A 75 -16.07 8.06 11.84
C GLY A 75 -14.98 7.84 12.90
N LYS A 76 -14.00 6.94 12.68
CA LYS A 76 -12.95 6.63 13.65
C LYS A 76 -11.62 7.35 13.39
N ARG A 77 -11.46 7.99 12.22
CA ARG A 77 -10.19 8.64 11.84
C ARG A 77 -9.67 9.60 12.90
N ASP A 78 -10.47 10.54 13.35
CA ASP A 78 -10.02 11.59 14.31
C ASP A 78 -9.60 11.01 15.66
N LEU A 79 -10.25 9.92 16.10
CA LEU A 79 -9.83 9.20 17.30
C LEU A 79 -8.47 8.54 17.09
N LEU A 80 -8.28 7.83 15.96
CA LEU A 80 -7.02 7.17 15.61
C LEU A 80 -5.86 8.17 15.50
N VAL A 81 -6.10 9.35 14.90
CA VAL A 81 -5.12 10.45 14.86
C VAL A 81 -4.75 10.92 16.28
N ARG A 82 -5.72 11.11 17.15
CA ARG A 82 -5.45 11.51 18.56
C ARG A 82 -4.67 10.46 19.33
N GLU A 83 -4.93 9.18 19.06
CA GLU A 83 -4.18 8.05 19.64
C GLU A 83 -2.78 7.89 19.00
N GLY A 84 -2.47 8.64 17.93
CA GLY A 84 -1.15 8.68 17.30
C GLY A 84 -0.93 7.65 16.19
N PHE A 85 -1.98 6.99 15.68
CA PHE A 85 -1.87 6.08 14.55
C PHE A 85 -1.71 6.83 13.22
N GLY A 86 -0.86 6.28 12.33
CA GLY A 86 -0.91 6.54 10.90
C GLY A 86 -1.85 5.55 10.19
N PHE A 87 -1.88 5.61 8.86
CA PHE A 87 -2.90 4.91 8.08
C PHE A 87 -2.33 4.16 6.88
N LEU A 88 -2.96 3.01 6.57
CA LEU A 88 -3.09 2.43 5.25
C LEU A 88 -4.57 2.55 4.86
N ILE A 89 -4.88 3.51 4.00
CA ILE A 89 -6.27 3.86 3.64
C ILE A 89 -6.69 2.98 2.47
N VAL A 90 -7.71 2.13 2.67
CA VAL A 90 -8.07 1.09 1.71
C VAL A 90 -9.56 1.11 1.35
N ALA A 91 -9.84 0.83 0.09
CA ALA A 91 -11.19 0.60 -0.45
C ALA A 91 -11.25 -0.82 -1.00
N ASN A 92 -12.34 -1.54 -0.68
CA ASN A 92 -12.57 -2.89 -1.16
C ASN A 92 -12.70 -2.91 -2.69
N GLY A 93 -11.95 -3.77 -3.35
CA GLY A 93 -12.04 -4.03 -4.78
C GLY A 93 -13.14 -5.04 -5.14
N ARG A 94 -13.29 -5.30 -6.42
CA ARG A 94 -14.22 -6.31 -6.92
C ARG A 94 -13.47 -7.54 -7.40
N LEU A 95 -13.97 -8.71 -7.06
CA LEU A 95 -13.46 -9.99 -7.55
C LEU A 95 -13.76 -10.17 -9.05
N ASP A 96 -12.92 -10.93 -9.76
CA ASP A 96 -13.12 -11.24 -11.19
C ASP A 96 -14.52 -11.80 -11.48
N ALA A 97 -15.00 -12.72 -10.64
CA ALA A 97 -16.33 -13.29 -10.80
C ALA A 97 -17.45 -12.24 -10.71
N GLU A 98 -17.27 -11.15 -10.00
CA GLU A 98 -18.24 -10.04 -9.93
C GLU A 98 -18.16 -9.17 -11.18
N LEU A 99 -16.95 -8.85 -11.62
CA LEU A 99 -16.68 -8.05 -12.82
C LEU A 99 -17.18 -8.76 -14.07
N THR A 100 -16.87 -10.05 -14.22
CA THR A 100 -17.34 -10.89 -15.31
C THR A 100 -18.89 -10.99 -15.33
N ARG A 101 -19.52 -11.14 -14.17
CA ARG A 101 -21.01 -11.14 -14.09
C ARG A 101 -21.61 -9.79 -14.46
N ALA A 102 -20.93 -8.70 -14.08
CA ALA A 102 -21.36 -7.35 -14.43
C ALA A 102 -21.24 -7.11 -15.93
N ALA A 103 -20.11 -7.49 -16.54
CA ALA A 103 -19.86 -7.39 -17.98
C ALA A 103 -20.90 -8.17 -18.80
N LYS A 104 -21.25 -9.40 -18.41
CA LYS A 104 -22.32 -10.19 -19.04
C LYS A 104 -23.71 -9.52 -18.98
N ARG A 105 -23.93 -8.61 -18.04
CA ARG A 105 -25.15 -7.81 -17.91
C ARG A 105 -25.07 -6.45 -18.61
N GLY A 106 -23.98 -6.18 -19.33
CA GLY A 106 -23.76 -4.94 -20.05
C GLY A 106 -23.16 -3.81 -19.22
N ASN A 107 -22.73 -4.08 -17.96
CA ASN A 107 -22.05 -3.10 -17.14
C ASN A 107 -20.53 -3.14 -17.43
N SER A 108 -19.96 -2.02 -17.83
CA SER A 108 -18.53 -1.91 -18.11
C SER A 108 -17.70 -2.01 -16.81
N PRO A 109 -16.73 -2.94 -16.68
CA PRO A 109 -15.80 -2.97 -15.55
C PRO A 109 -15.10 -1.64 -15.32
N ALA A 110 -14.66 -0.96 -16.38
CA ALA A 110 -14.05 0.37 -16.28
C ALA A 110 -15.04 1.44 -15.75
N ALA A 111 -16.33 1.35 -16.05
CA ALA A 111 -17.32 2.27 -15.49
C ALA A 111 -17.52 2.01 -13.99
N LEU A 112 -17.53 0.73 -13.59
CA LEU A 112 -17.59 0.34 -12.17
C LEU A 112 -16.35 0.83 -11.42
N GLY A 113 -15.13 0.68 -11.99
CA GLY A 113 -13.90 1.20 -11.39
C GLY A 113 -13.98 2.70 -11.12
N ARG A 114 -14.46 3.50 -12.09
CA ARG A 114 -14.64 4.94 -11.88
C ARG A 114 -15.70 5.27 -10.82
N GLN A 115 -16.77 4.50 -10.76
CA GLN A 115 -17.84 4.67 -9.77
C GLN A 115 -17.32 4.38 -8.36
N ASP A 116 -16.64 3.25 -8.17
CA ASP A 116 -16.10 2.84 -6.87
C ASP A 116 -14.97 3.78 -6.41
N ALA A 117 -14.15 4.30 -7.34
CA ALA A 117 -13.18 5.35 -7.05
C ALA A 117 -13.84 6.65 -6.55
N ALA A 118 -14.93 7.08 -7.20
CA ALA A 118 -15.67 8.27 -6.77
C ALA A 118 -16.26 8.10 -5.36
N GLU A 119 -16.75 6.90 -5.02
CA GLU A 119 -17.21 6.58 -3.68
C GLU A 119 -16.08 6.62 -2.65
N ALA A 120 -14.94 6.00 -2.94
CA ALA A 120 -13.75 6.00 -2.08
C ALA A 120 -13.26 7.43 -1.83
N VAL A 121 -13.11 8.24 -2.88
CA VAL A 121 -12.70 9.65 -2.80
C VAL A 121 -13.69 10.47 -1.95
N ALA A 122 -14.99 10.33 -2.20
CA ALA A 122 -16.01 11.05 -1.42
C ALA A 122 -16.01 10.63 0.05
N THR A 123 -15.75 9.33 0.35
CA THR A 123 -15.62 8.86 1.71
C THR A 123 -14.36 9.40 2.37
N ALA A 124 -13.21 9.36 1.70
CA ALA A 124 -11.97 9.92 2.23
C ALA A 124 -12.12 11.42 2.59
N GLN A 125 -12.82 12.18 1.75
CA GLN A 125 -13.14 13.59 2.03
C GLN A 125 -14.03 13.75 3.26
N ARG A 126 -15.10 12.95 3.38
CA ARG A 126 -16.02 13.00 4.54
C ARG A 126 -15.32 12.61 5.85
N GLU A 127 -14.41 11.65 5.78
CA GLU A 127 -13.60 11.21 6.93
C GLU A 127 -12.48 12.22 7.27
N GLY A 128 -12.26 13.24 6.44
CA GLY A 128 -11.28 14.30 6.69
C GLY A 128 -9.84 13.92 6.35
N PHE A 129 -9.61 12.91 5.52
CA PHE A 129 -8.26 12.61 5.04
C PHE A 129 -7.71 13.75 4.19
N PRO A 130 -6.43 14.16 4.37
CA PRO A 130 -5.85 15.28 3.68
C PRO A 130 -5.66 15.00 2.18
N ALA A 131 -5.63 16.06 1.38
CA ALA A 131 -5.21 15.99 -0.02
C ALA A 131 -3.76 15.43 -0.11
N GLY A 132 -3.49 14.61 -1.12
CA GLY A 132 -2.23 13.91 -1.28
C GLY A 132 -2.11 12.61 -0.49
N ALA A 133 -3.12 12.24 0.30
CA ALA A 133 -3.14 10.92 0.91
C ALA A 133 -3.28 9.83 -0.16
N ILE A 134 -2.66 8.66 0.07
CA ILE A 134 -2.73 7.50 -0.82
C ILE A 134 -3.96 6.68 -0.47
N LEU A 135 -4.81 6.42 -1.46
CA LEU A 135 -5.95 5.51 -1.34
C LEU A 135 -5.60 4.20 -2.06
N PHE A 136 -5.60 3.09 -1.33
CA PHE A 136 -5.31 1.76 -1.87
C PHE A 136 -6.60 1.08 -2.32
N LEU A 137 -6.59 0.52 -3.54
CA LEU A 137 -7.59 -0.44 -3.98
C LEU A 137 -7.16 -1.83 -3.52
N ASP A 138 -8.04 -2.55 -2.86
CA ASP A 138 -7.82 -3.94 -2.45
C ASP A 138 -8.01 -4.88 -3.66
N GLN A 139 -6.91 -5.42 -4.20
CA GLN A 139 -6.87 -6.41 -5.29
C GLN A 139 -6.39 -7.74 -4.71
N GLU A 140 -7.31 -8.54 -4.20
CA GLU A 140 -6.99 -9.79 -3.51
C GLU A 140 -6.55 -10.93 -4.43
N GLU A 141 -7.03 -10.96 -5.69
CA GLU A 141 -6.72 -12.06 -6.61
C GLU A 141 -5.32 -11.90 -7.20
N GLY A 142 -4.47 -12.91 -7.03
CA GLY A 142 -3.07 -12.91 -7.49
C GLY A 142 -2.88 -13.34 -8.94
N GLY A 143 -1.67 -13.16 -9.45
CA GLY A 143 -1.28 -13.47 -10.83
C GLY A 143 -1.51 -12.32 -11.81
N ARG A 144 -1.49 -12.62 -13.11
CA ARG A 144 -1.82 -11.62 -14.14
C ARG A 144 -3.27 -11.19 -14.01
N LEU A 145 -3.49 -9.89 -14.16
CA LEU A 145 -4.85 -9.35 -14.19
C LEU A 145 -5.61 -9.90 -15.42
N LEU A 146 -6.79 -10.41 -15.16
CA LEU A 146 -7.73 -10.72 -16.24
C LEU A 146 -8.24 -9.43 -16.90
N PRO A 147 -8.75 -9.47 -18.14
CA PRO A 147 -9.15 -8.26 -18.86
C PRO A 147 -10.14 -7.38 -18.11
N GLU A 148 -11.12 -7.97 -17.42
CA GLU A 148 -12.11 -7.26 -16.63
C GLU A 148 -11.50 -6.63 -15.38
N GLN A 149 -10.57 -7.32 -14.73
CA GLN A 149 -9.81 -6.80 -13.58
C GLN A 149 -8.93 -5.62 -13.99
N ALA A 150 -8.16 -5.76 -15.09
CA ALA A 150 -7.32 -4.68 -15.60
C ALA A 150 -8.17 -3.44 -15.96
N ALA A 151 -9.28 -3.64 -16.67
CA ALA A 151 -10.18 -2.55 -17.04
C ALA A 151 -10.77 -1.84 -15.81
N TYR A 152 -11.10 -2.58 -14.76
CA TYR A 152 -11.61 -2.06 -13.50
C TYR A 152 -10.53 -1.31 -12.72
N LEU A 153 -9.40 -1.97 -12.44
CA LEU A 153 -8.31 -1.45 -11.61
C LEU A 153 -7.73 -0.15 -12.20
N PHE A 154 -7.40 -0.14 -13.50
CA PHE A 154 -6.81 1.06 -14.11
C PHE A 154 -7.82 2.20 -14.24
N ALA A 155 -9.10 1.92 -14.44
CA ALA A 155 -10.12 2.97 -14.39
C ALA A 155 -10.30 3.55 -12.99
N TRP A 156 -10.16 2.74 -11.95
CA TRP A 156 -10.21 3.17 -10.56
C TRP A 156 -8.98 4.03 -10.21
N THR A 157 -7.76 3.55 -10.47
CA THR A 157 -6.53 4.26 -10.15
C THR A 157 -6.42 5.59 -10.90
N GLU A 158 -6.79 5.62 -12.19
CA GLU A 158 -6.84 6.83 -12.98
C GLU A 158 -7.89 7.85 -12.49
N ALA A 159 -9.02 7.38 -11.96
CA ALA A 159 -10.03 8.25 -11.37
C ALA A 159 -9.54 8.87 -10.05
N VAL A 160 -8.87 8.08 -9.19
CA VAL A 160 -8.23 8.60 -7.97
C VAL A 160 -7.13 9.60 -8.30
N ALA A 161 -6.25 9.29 -9.27
CA ALA A 161 -5.16 10.18 -9.68
C ALA A 161 -5.65 11.56 -10.18
N ARG A 162 -6.87 11.63 -10.74
CA ARG A 162 -7.51 12.90 -11.15
C ARG A 162 -8.21 13.64 -10.02
N SER A 163 -8.24 13.07 -8.83
CA SER A 163 -8.80 13.70 -7.62
C SER A 163 -7.71 14.43 -6.81
N ALA A 164 -8.01 14.76 -5.57
CA ALA A 164 -7.04 15.33 -4.63
C ALA A 164 -6.13 14.25 -3.98
N TYR A 165 -6.30 12.97 -4.30
CA TYR A 165 -5.63 11.84 -3.69
C TYR A 165 -4.66 11.14 -4.65
N LEU A 166 -3.77 10.33 -4.10
CA LEU A 166 -2.84 9.52 -4.87
C LEU A 166 -3.35 8.08 -4.97
N PRO A 167 -3.23 7.42 -6.15
CA PRO A 167 -3.67 6.04 -6.30
C PRO A 167 -2.65 5.07 -5.70
N GLY A 168 -3.15 4.09 -4.98
CA GLY A 168 -2.42 2.92 -4.52
C GLY A 168 -3.17 1.65 -4.83
N VAL A 169 -2.48 0.51 -4.77
CA VAL A 169 -3.07 -0.83 -4.88
C VAL A 169 -2.45 -1.74 -3.82
N TYR A 170 -3.31 -2.43 -3.06
CA TYR A 170 -2.92 -3.60 -2.29
C TYR A 170 -3.02 -4.80 -3.23
N ALA A 171 -1.89 -5.50 -3.46
CA ALA A 171 -1.82 -6.59 -4.41
C ALA A 171 -0.72 -7.59 -4.08
N SER A 172 -0.82 -8.80 -4.70
CA SER A 172 0.12 -9.90 -4.50
C SER A 172 1.53 -9.58 -5.01
N GLY A 173 2.50 -9.74 -4.12
CA GLY A 173 3.91 -9.89 -4.41
C GLY A 173 4.35 -11.34 -4.59
N GLU A 174 3.45 -12.30 -4.38
CA GLU A 174 3.75 -13.73 -4.52
C GLU A 174 3.93 -14.11 -6.00
N PRO A 175 5.06 -14.76 -6.37
CA PRO A 175 5.30 -15.19 -7.74
C PRO A 175 4.44 -16.40 -8.10
N VAL A 176 3.72 -16.32 -9.20
CA VAL A 176 2.94 -17.42 -9.79
C VAL A 176 3.50 -17.82 -11.16
N PRO A 177 3.29 -19.08 -11.62
CA PRO A 177 3.73 -19.50 -12.95
C PRO A 177 3.12 -18.63 -14.07
N ASP A 178 3.96 -18.17 -15.00
CA ASP A 178 3.58 -17.33 -16.14
C ASP A 178 4.08 -17.91 -17.49
N GLY A 179 4.10 -19.22 -17.60
CA GLY A 179 4.50 -19.91 -18.81
C GLY A 179 6.00 -20.17 -18.88
N LYS A 180 6.59 -19.98 -20.07
CA LYS A 180 8.01 -20.20 -20.36
C LYS A 180 8.59 -19.09 -21.19
N ASP A 181 9.87 -18.79 -20.97
CA ASP A 181 10.63 -17.87 -21.81
C ASP A 181 10.94 -18.49 -23.20
N PRO A 182 11.52 -17.72 -24.15
CA PRO A 182 11.91 -18.23 -25.46
C PRO A 182 12.88 -19.44 -25.43
N ASP A 183 13.64 -19.58 -24.34
CA ASP A 183 14.57 -20.69 -24.14
C ASP A 183 13.90 -21.91 -23.47
N GLY A 184 12.58 -21.85 -23.20
CA GLY A 184 11.77 -22.91 -22.62
C GLY A 184 11.88 -23.03 -21.09
N LYS A 185 12.50 -22.07 -20.40
CA LYS A 185 12.58 -22.05 -18.93
C LYS A 185 11.28 -21.52 -18.34
N PRO A 186 10.81 -22.11 -17.22
CA PRO A 186 9.66 -21.56 -16.50
C PRO A 186 9.90 -20.10 -16.09
N VAL A 187 8.91 -19.25 -16.29
CA VAL A 187 8.88 -17.87 -15.79
C VAL A 187 7.75 -17.71 -14.80
N THR A 188 7.91 -16.74 -13.90
CA THR A 188 6.89 -16.37 -12.92
C THR A 188 6.60 -14.88 -13.04
N ILE A 189 5.44 -14.49 -12.58
CA ILE A 189 5.04 -13.09 -12.45
C ILE A 189 4.33 -12.85 -11.13
N THR A 190 4.43 -11.64 -10.59
CA THR A 190 3.58 -11.18 -9.51
C THR A 190 2.49 -10.26 -10.07
N THR A 191 1.38 -10.08 -9.34
CA THR A 191 0.35 -9.12 -9.75
C THR A 191 0.91 -7.69 -9.83
N ILE A 192 1.81 -7.34 -8.92
CA ILE A 192 2.45 -6.03 -8.92
C ILE A 192 3.32 -5.82 -10.17
N GLN A 193 4.07 -6.85 -10.60
CA GLN A 193 4.83 -6.77 -11.85
C GLN A 193 3.91 -6.57 -13.07
N ASP A 194 2.80 -7.29 -13.13
CA ASP A 194 1.81 -7.15 -14.21
C ASP A 194 1.20 -5.73 -14.22
N ILE A 195 0.87 -5.18 -13.06
CA ILE A 195 0.40 -3.79 -12.94
C ILE A 195 1.47 -2.81 -13.42
N HIS A 196 2.73 -2.98 -13.03
CA HIS A 196 3.84 -2.16 -13.51
C HIS A 196 4.00 -2.20 -15.03
N GLU A 197 3.93 -3.40 -15.64
CA GLU A 197 3.98 -3.58 -17.10
C GLU A 197 2.86 -2.79 -17.78
N HIS A 198 1.63 -2.87 -17.28
CA HIS A 198 0.49 -2.12 -17.82
C HIS A 198 0.64 -0.60 -17.67
N VAL A 199 1.05 -0.12 -16.48
CA VAL A 199 1.28 1.31 -16.22
C VAL A 199 2.30 1.87 -17.20
N ALA A 200 3.42 1.16 -17.41
CA ALA A 200 4.47 1.59 -18.34
C ALA A 200 4.00 1.56 -19.79
N ALA A 201 3.35 0.47 -20.23
CA ALA A 201 2.90 0.29 -21.61
C ALA A 201 1.80 1.29 -22.03
N GLN A 202 0.95 1.69 -21.09
CA GLN A 202 -0.19 2.58 -21.36
C GLN A 202 0.05 4.03 -20.89
N HIS A 203 1.23 4.35 -20.36
CA HIS A 203 1.60 5.67 -19.83
C HIS A 203 0.59 6.21 -18.79
N LEU A 204 0.15 5.34 -17.87
CA LEU A 204 -0.78 5.68 -16.80
C LEU A 204 -0.07 6.41 -15.65
N HIS A 205 -0.84 6.98 -14.72
CA HIS A 205 -0.29 7.57 -13.51
C HIS A 205 0.42 6.52 -12.66
N SER A 206 1.47 6.95 -11.96
CA SER A 206 2.19 6.09 -11.01
C SER A 206 1.27 5.61 -9.89
N ILE A 207 1.44 4.36 -9.49
CA ILE A 207 0.65 3.69 -8.45
C ILE A 207 1.57 3.34 -7.28
N ALA A 208 1.16 3.64 -6.05
CA ALA A 208 1.83 3.17 -4.85
C ALA A 208 1.41 1.72 -4.55
N PHE A 209 2.31 0.90 -4.00
CA PHE A 209 1.99 -0.50 -3.70
C PHE A 209 2.02 -0.79 -2.21
N TRP A 210 0.96 -1.39 -1.72
CA TRP A 210 0.91 -2.15 -0.50
C TRP A 210 0.95 -3.63 -0.89
N VAL A 211 2.10 -4.23 -0.68
CA VAL A 211 2.39 -5.61 -1.12
C VAL A 211 1.86 -6.59 -0.10
N TYR A 212 1.17 -7.65 -0.51
CA TYR A 212 1.07 -8.82 0.33
C TYR A 212 1.95 -9.97 -0.22
N ASP A 213 2.75 -10.54 0.67
CA ASP A 213 3.60 -11.71 0.43
C ASP A 213 3.95 -12.30 1.80
N ASP A 214 3.34 -13.45 2.11
CA ASP A 214 3.41 -14.06 3.44
C ASP A 214 4.78 -14.66 3.74
N ALA A 215 5.72 -13.85 4.18
CA ALA A 215 7.00 -14.34 4.73
C ALA A 215 6.82 -15.07 6.08
N CYS A 216 5.68 -14.82 6.73
CA CYS A 216 5.32 -15.37 8.02
C CYS A 216 3.86 -15.87 7.96
N PRO A 217 3.60 -17.04 7.38
CA PRO A 217 2.25 -17.56 7.25
C PRO A 217 1.63 -17.77 8.63
N PRO A 218 0.27 -17.74 8.72
CA PRO A 218 -0.47 -17.86 9.97
C PRO A 218 -0.27 -19.27 10.60
N ALA A 219 0.86 -19.45 11.26
CA ALA A 219 1.28 -20.70 11.89
C ALA A 219 1.92 -20.44 13.26
N PRO A 220 1.85 -21.41 14.21
CA PRO A 220 2.60 -21.32 15.46
C PRO A 220 4.10 -21.11 15.20
N GLY A 221 4.70 -20.21 15.97
CA GLY A 221 6.13 -19.89 15.86
C GLY A 221 6.48 -18.73 14.94
N CYS A 222 5.52 -18.13 14.25
CA CYS A 222 5.71 -16.86 13.59
C CYS A 222 5.65 -15.74 14.63
N VAL A 223 6.78 -15.16 14.97
CA VAL A 223 6.90 -14.10 15.97
C VAL A 223 7.55 -12.89 15.32
N VAL A 224 6.88 -11.76 15.41
CA VAL A 224 7.42 -10.47 15.00
C VAL A 224 7.85 -9.69 16.23
N GLN A 225 9.09 -9.22 16.23
CA GLN A 225 9.57 -8.30 17.26
C GLN A 225 9.19 -6.88 16.85
N SER A 226 8.24 -6.29 17.55
CA SER A 226 7.77 -4.92 17.28
C SER A 226 8.88 -3.86 17.34
N ALA A 227 9.95 -4.13 18.11
CA ALA A 227 11.13 -3.29 18.18
C ALA A 227 12.00 -3.33 16.90
N HIS A 228 11.89 -4.39 16.11
CA HIS A 228 12.68 -4.62 14.90
C HIS A 228 11.81 -5.24 13.79
N PRO A 229 10.80 -4.50 13.27
CA PRO A 229 10.00 -5.00 12.18
C PRO A 229 10.85 -5.20 10.92
N PRO A 230 10.51 -6.17 10.05
CA PRO A 230 11.26 -6.40 8.82
C PRO A 230 11.18 -5.20 7.88
N SER A 231 12.22 -4.95 7.10
CA SER A 231 12.17 -3.90 6.07
C SER A 231 11.15 -4.24 4.99
N PRO A 232 10.33 -3.27 4.52
CA PRO A 232 9.43 -3.47 3.38
C PRO A 232 10.15 -3.91 2.09
N ASP A 233 11.43 -3.58 1.95
CA ASP A 233 12.26 -4.00 0.81
C ASP A 233 12.42 -5.53 0.71
N LEU A 234 12.21 -6.25 1.82
CA LEU A 234 12.26 -7.72 1.84
C LEU A 234 11.05 -8.36 1.13
N SER A 235 10.03 -7.59 0.80
CA SER A 235 8.93 -8.04 -0.09
C SER A 235 9.41 -8.34 -1.51
N GLY A 236 10.62 -7.94 -1.88
CA GLY A 236 11.13 -8.03 -3.25
C GLY A 236 10.59 -6.95 -4.20
N ILE A 237 9.70 -6.10 -3.73
CA ILE A 237 9.13 -4.97 -4.50
C ILE A 237 9.82 -3.67 -4.07
N LEU A 238 10.56 -3.07 -4.99
CA LEU A 238 11.26 -1.82 -4.73
C LEU A 238 10.29 -0.67 -4.45
N ASN A 239 10.60 0.12 -3.42
CA ASN A 239 9.80 1.28 -3.02
C ASN A 239 8.34 0.94 -2.65
N ALA A 240 8.08 -0.26 -2.14
CA ALA A 240 6.78 -0.59 -1.57
C ALA A 240 6.39 0.43 -0.49
N ALA A 241 5.19 0.98 -0.57
CA ALA A 241 4.64 1.87 0.45
C ALA A 241 4.41 1.13 1.77
N ALA A 242 4.04 -0.14 1.69
CA ALA A 242 3.94 -1.06 2.80
C ALA A 242 4.05 -2.52 2.32
N TRP A 243 4.40 -3.42 3.23
CA TRP A 243 4.44 -4.86 3.01
C TRP A 243 3.64 -5.57 4.10
N GLN A 244 2.55 -6.25 3.73
CA GLN A 244 1.85 -7.19 4.60
C GLN A 244 2.58 -8.54 4.51
N PHE A 245 3.32 -8.87 5.57
CA PHE A 245 4.20 -10.03 5.61
C PHE A 245 3.62 -11.19 6.41
N ALA A 246 2.49 -11.00 7.09
CA ALA A 246 1.82 -12.04 7.86
C ALA A 246 0.31 -11.78 7.93
N GLN A 247 -0.47 -12.78 7.57
CA GLN A 247 -1.93 -12.77 7.71
C GLN A 247 -2.38 -13.43 9.02
N SER A 248 -3.52 -12.99 9.55
CA SER A 248 -4.14 -13.58 10.72
C SER A 248 -4.59 -15.02 10.47
N PRO A 249 -4.55 -15.92 11.48
CA PRO A 249 -4.93 -17.31 11.28
C PRO A 249 -6.41 -17.46 10.91
N ARG A 250 -6.67 -18.05 9.74
CA ARG A 250 -8.04 -18.34 9.25
C ARG A 250 -8.52 -19.73 9.66
N ASN A 251 -7.61 -20.62 10.04
CA ASN A 251 -7.93 -22.01 10.41
C ASN A 251 -8.33 -22.11 11.87
N LYS A 252 -9.49 -22.76 12.19
CA LYS A 252 -10.00 -22.90 13.56
C LYS A 252 -9.00 -23.50 14.56
N PRO A 253 -8.27 -24.60 14.28
CA PRO A 253 -7.24 -25.11 15.18
C PRO A 253 -6.15 -24.07 15.49
N ILE A 254 -5.68 -23.35 14.50
CA ILE A 254 -4.67 -22.29 14.66
C ILE A 254 -5.27 -21.12 15.46
N THR A 255 -6.49 -20.69 15.13
CA THR A 255 -7.21 -19.65 15.84
C THR A 255 -7.41 -19.97 17.32
N GLN A 256 -7.75 -21.22 17.65
CA GLN A 256 -7.87 -21.68 19.03
C GLN A 256 -6.53 -21.74 19.77
N ALA A 257 -5.45 -22.06 19.07
CA ALA A 257 -4.09 -22.08 19.62
C ALA A 257 -3.50 -20.67 19.82
N CYS A 258 -3.99 -19.67 19.11
CA CYS A 258 -3.50 -18.31 19.01
C CYS A 258 -3.10 -17.71 20.37
N SER A 259 -3.97 -17.83 21.36
CA SER A 259 -3.70 -17.30 22.71
C SER A 259 -2.61 -18.00 23.50
N ARG A 260 -2.16 -19.17 23.04
CA ARG A 260 -1.19 -20.01 23.77
C ARG A 260 0.16 -20.08 23.06
N THR A 261 0.16 -19.90 21.75
CA THR A 261 1.31 -20.17 20.88
C THR A 261 1.84 -18.94 20.16
N TYR A 262 1.01 -17.90 19.97
CA TYR A 262 1.44 -16.67 19.35
C TYR A 262 1.86 -15.65 20.40
N ALA A 263 2.96 -14.97 20.16
CA ALA A 263 3.32 -13.80 20.96
C ALA A 263 2.32 -12.65 20.71
N PRO A 264 2.20 -11.71 21.66
CA PRO A 264 1.31 -10.54 21.50
C PRO A 264 1.60 -9.71 20.25
N ASP A 265 2.84 -9.66 19.80
CA ASP A 265 3.31 -8.98 18.60
C ASP A 265 3.38 -9.87 17.35
N GLY A 266 2.80 -11.06 17.40
CA GLY A 266 2.53 -11.90 16.24
C GLY A 266 1.19 -11.56 15.60
N ASN A 267 0.80 -12.31 14.58
CA ASN A 267 -0.47 -12.11 13.88
C ASN A 267 -1.72 -12.53 14.69
N CYS A 268 -1.55 -12.83 15.96
CA CYS A 268 -2.58 -13.08 16.95
C CYS A 268 -2.37 -12.17 18.16
N TYR A 269 -2.96 -11.01 18.13
CA TYR A 269 -2.76 -9.98 19.14
C TYR A 269 -3.86 -10.00 20.21
N PRO A 270 -3.56 -10.20 21.50
CA PRO A 270 -4.54 -10.23 22.57
C PRO A 270 -4.53 -8.96 23.42
N PRO A 271 -5.20 -7.85 23.07
CA PRO A 271 -5.50 -6.87 24.10
C PRO A 271 -6.49 -7.52 25.08
N ALA A 272 -6.25 -7.39 26.38
CA ALA A 272 -7.21 -7.85 27.37
C ALA A 272 -8.47 -6.97 27.34
N PRO A 273 -9.68 -7.54 27.45
CA PRO A 273 -9.99 -8.95 27.61
C PRO A 273 -10.24 -9.73 26.30
N ALA A 274 -10.24 -9.07 25.14
CA ALA A 274 -10.58 -9.65 23.87
C ALA A 274 -9.30 -9.98 23.06
N ARG A 275 -9.32 -11.11 22.36
CA ARG A 275 -8.27 -11.46 21.38
C ARG A 275 -8.57 -10.79 20.07
N LEU A 276 -7.58 -10.14 19.50
CA LEU A 276 -7.64 -9.60 18.15
C LEU A 276 -6.76 -10.44 17.23
N PHE A 277 -7.35 -10.88 16.14
CA PHE A 277 -6.61 -11.39 15.00
C PHE A 277 -6.37 -10.22 14.06
N VAL A 278 -5.12 -10.03 13.67
CA VAL A 278 -4.69 -8.91 12.83
C VAL A 278 -3.74 -9.41 11.76
N ASP A 279 -3.78 -8.78 10.62
CA ASP A 279 -2.76 -8.91 9.59
C ASP A 279 -1.66 -7.89 9.89
N LEU A 280 -0.40 -8.25 9.65
CA LEU A 280 0.76 -7.45 10.03
C LEU A 280 1.42 -6.87 8.81
N SER A 281 1.59 -5.56 8.82
CA SER A 281 2.27 -4.82 7.78
C SER A 281 3.46 -4.03 8.33
N THR A 282 4.48 -3.85 7.51
CA THR A 282 5.60 -2.95 7.77
C THR A 282 5.67 -1.86 6.69
N ALA A 283 6.19 -0.69 7.06
CA ALA A 283 6.30 0.44 6.16
C ALA A 283 7.54 1.30 6.49
N PRO A 284 8.07 2.07 5.52
CA PRO A 284 9.22 2.96 5.74
C PRO A 284 8.85 4.22 6.55
N THR A 285 7.56 4.49 6.74
CA THR A 285 7.06 5.63 7.51
C THR A 285 5.98 5.21 8.49
N PRO A 286 5.77 5.95 9.60
CA PRO A 286 4.70 5.65 10.55
C PRO A 286 3.31 6.07 10.05
N ASP A 287 3.19 6.62 8.85
CA ASP A 287 1.93 7.03 8.21
C ASP A 287 2.03 6.80 6.69
N PRO A 288 2.00 5.52 6.25
CA PRO A 288 2.32 5.17 4.86
C PRO A 288 1.33 5.72 3.83
N SER A 289 0.09 6.01 4.20
CA SER A 289 -0.87 6.69 3.33
C SER A 289 -0.85 8.22 3.44
N HIS A 290 -0.01 8.82 4.30
CA HIS A 290 -0.03 10.27 4.58
C HIS A 290 -1.42 10.75 5.03
N GLY A 291 -2.09 9.96 5.86
CA GLY A 291 -3.50 10.15 6.25
C GLY A 291 -3.75 11.01 7.49
N ARG A 292 -2.67 11.43 8.18
CA ARG A 292 -2.74 12.27 9.40
C ARG A 292 -3.10 13.71 9.11
#